data_51efac41ff9be83aa511d6a8897003fb
#
_entry.id   51efac41ff9be83aa511d6a8897003fb
#
_cell.length_a   1.000
_cell.length_b   1.000
_cell.length_c   1.000
_cell.angle_alpha   90.00
_cell.angle_beta   90.00
_cell.angle_gamma   90.00
#
_symmetry.space_group_name_H-M   'P 1'
#
loop_
_entity.id
_entity.type
_entity.pdbx_description
1 polymer ?
#
loop_
_entity_poly.entity_id
_entity_poly.type
_entity_poly.pdbx_seq_one_letter_code
_entity_poly.pdbx_strand_id
1 'polypeptide(L)'
;MTIGLVVSDVDGTLVDKKKQLTPGVIAAVERLRAVGLGFTIISARPRSGVMPLAETLAIDAPMGAFNGGIVFKRDGTVLCHHLIDRVVVEGVFALTEGAAVDTWVFADDKWYASNPDGAHVASERVASNQAPIVRQDFSDLYDRADKITFVSDDAALLAGLADRAKGFADRATIMQSQTYYLDVTALAANKGDGIAALSDAIGVPLDRTAAIGDQFNDVPMFARAGVSYAMGQGPEAVRAKATHVVAGNDADGVAEAIDAILAVR
;
A
#
# COMPACT_ATOMS: atom_id res chain seq x y z
N MET A 1 26.69 -8.11 1.50
CA MET A 1 26.11 -6.75 1.72
C MET A 1 25.26 -6.84 2.96
N THR A 2 25.49 -6.01 3.97
CA THR A 2 24.77 -6.14 5.27
C THR A 2 23.49 -5.31 5.21
N ILE A 3 22.33 -5.93 5.27
CA ILE A 3 21.04 -5.27 5.35
C ILE A 3 20.91 -4.49 6.66
N GLY A 4 20.35 -3.29 6.62
CA GLY A 4 20.09 -2.42 7.76
C GLY A 4 18.60 -2.16 8.00
N LEU A 5 17.76 -2.33 6.95
CA LEU A 5 16.32 -2.05 6.99
C LEU A 5 15.55 -3.10 6.18
N VAL A 6 14.42 -3.53 6.71
CA VAL A 6 13.42 -4.33 5.99
C VAL A 6 12.15 -3.49 5.83
N VAL A 7 11.67 -3.37 4.59
CA VAL A 7 10.41 -2.71 4.24
C VAL A 7 9.45 -3.77 3.68
N SER A 8 8.33 -3.98 4.34
CA SER A 8 7.33 -4.97 3.94
C SER A 8 6.06 -4.32 3.44
N ASP A 9 5.49 -4.86 2.36
CA ASP A 9 4.07 -4.68 2.06
C ASP A 9 3.21 -5.35 3.15
N VAL A 10 1.90 -5.04 3.15
CA VAL A 10 0.95 -5.52 4.16
C VAL A 10 0.03 -6.60 3.60
N ASP A 11 -0.83 -6.26 2.63
CA ASP A 11 -1.91 -7.13 2.17
C ASP A 11 -1.41 -8.17 1.18
N GLY A 12 -1.54 -9.46 1.53
CA GLY A 12 -0.96 -10.55 0.76
C GLY A 12 0.52 -10.81 1.06
N THR A 13 1.11 -10.04 1.96
CA THR A 13 2.51 -10.14 2.36
C THR A 13 2.64 -10.33 3.87
N LEU A 14 2.50 -9.26 4.65
CA LEU A 14 2.74 -9.27 6.11
C LEU A 14 1.60 -9.94 6.89
N VAL A 15 0.37 -9.82 6.40
CA VAL A 15 -0.84 -10.38 7.01
C VAL A 15 -1.35 -11.59 6.21
N ASP A 16 -2.01 -12.52 6.92
CA ASP A 16 -2.68 -13.66 6.31
C ASP A 16 -3.94 -13.26 5.53
N LYS A 17 -4.66 -14.24 4.95
CA LYS A 17 -5.93 -14.01 4.23
C LYS A 17 -7.05 -13.47 5.10
N LYS A 18 -6.93 -13.56 6.43
CA LYS A 18 -7.87 -12.97 7.40
C LYS A 18 -7.45 -11.56 7.82
N LYS A 19 -6.44 -10.98 7.18
CA LYS A 19 -5.87 -9.67 7.51
C LYS A 19 -5.26 -9.61 8.92
N GLN A 20 -4.71 -10.72 9.40
CA GLN A 20 -4.12 -10.86 10.74
C GLN A 20 -2.62 -11.14 10.64
N LEU A 21 -1.85 -10.60 11.60
CA LEU A 21 -0.46 -10.97 11.80
C LEU A 21 -0.38 -12.38 12.39
N THR A 22 0.46 -13.22 11.82
CA THR A 22 0.71 -14.56 12.38
C THR A 22 1.70 -14.47 13.53
N PRO A 23 1.68 -15.40 14.50
CA PRO A 23 2.71 -15.46 15.55
C PRO A 23 4.13 -15.61 14.98
N GLY A 24 4.28 -16.31 13.84
CA GLY A 24 5.56 -16.47 13.15
C GLY A 24 6.15 -15.15 12.66
N VAL A 25 5.32 -14.32 12.02
CA VAL A 25 5.71 -12.98 11.57
C VAL A 25 6.08 -12.07 12.74
N ILE A 26 5.27 -12.06 13.83
CA ILE A 26 5.54 -11.23 15.01
C ILE A 26 6.90 -11.62 15.60
N ALA A 27 7.14 -12.91 15.84
CA ALA A 27 8.40 -13.40 16.40
C ALA A 27 9.61 -13.11 15.49
N ALA A 28 9.42 -13.16 14.15
CA ALA A 28 10.49 -12.84 13.21
C ALA A 28 10.88 -11.36 13.26
N VAL A 29 9.90 -10.44 13.32
CA VAL A 29 10.15 -9.01 13.47
C VAL A 29 10.84 -8.70 14.80
N GLU A 30 10.46 -9.38 15.89
CA GLU A 30 11.13 -9.27 17.19
C GLU A 30 12.61 -9.70 17.12
N ARG A 31 12.91 -10.85 16.46
CA ARG A 31 14.29 -11.31 16.24
C ARG A 31 15.11 -10.28 15.43
N LEU A 32 14.54 -9.70 14.40
CA LEU A 32 15.18 -8.70 13.57
C LEU A 32 15.53 -7.45 14.40
N ARG A 33 14.60 -6.95 15.21
CA ARG A 33 14.81 -5.82 16.12
C ARG A 33 15.86 -6.12 17.21
N ALA A 34 15.86 -7.34 17.77
CA ALA A 34 16.81 -7.75 18.81
C ALA A 34 18.28 -7.64 18.36
N VAL A 35 18.54 -7.72 17.06
CA VAL A 35 19.88 -7.54 16.47
C VAL A 35 20.13 -6.14 15.93
N GLY A 36 19.22 -5.19 16.18
CA GLY A 36 19.35 -3.78 15.79
C GLY A 36 19.08 -3.49 14.31
N LEU A 37 18.34 -4.37 13.59
CA LEU A 37 17.90 -4.10 12.24
C LEU A 37 16.55 -3.36 12.25
N GLY A 38 16.39 -2.39 11.34
CA GLY A 38 15.14 -1.66 11.15
C GLY A 38 14.08 -2.52 10.46
N PHE A 39 12.83 -2.35 10.88
CA PHE A 39 11.66 -2.90 10.19
C PHE A 39 10.61 -1.82 10.03
N THR A 40 10.02 -1.70 8.84
CA THR A 40 8.88 -0.82 8.59
C THR A 40 7.96 -1.39 7.52
N ILE A 41 6.81 -0.76 7.32
CA ILE A 41 5.79 -1.18 6.38
C ILE A 41 5.41 -0.06 5.40
N ILE A 42 5.02 -0.48 4.19
CA ILE A 42 4.47 0.38 3.15
C ILE A 42 3.24 -0.30 2.54
N SER A 43 2.10 0.37 2.51
CA SER A 43 0.83 -0.24 2.14
C SER A 43 -0.05 0.67 1.29
N ALA A 44 -0.95 0.08 0.50
CA ALA A 44 -2.05 0.79 -0.14
C ALA A 44 -3.13 1.26 0.85
N ARG A 45 -3.11 0.79 2.11
CA ARG A 45 -4.02 1.19 3.17
C ARG A 45 -3.82 2.64 3.58
N PRO A 46 -4.88 3.31 4.12
CA PRO A 46 -4.73 4.58 4.83
C PRO A 46 -3.94 4.42 6.13
N ARG A 47 -3.52 5.53 6.73
CA ARG A 47 -2.77 5.54 8.01
C ARG A 47 -3.49 4.76 9.11
N SER A 48 -4.80 4.90 9.23
CA SER A 48 -5.64 4.16 10.20
C SER A 48 -5.58 2.64 10.05
N GLY A 49 -5.43 2.13 8.81
CA GLY A 49 -5.28 0.70 8.53
C GLY A 49 -3.85 0.18 8.75
N VAL A 50 -2.86 1.09 8.79
CA VAL A 50 -1.45 0.77 9.06
C VAL A 50 -1.15 0.76 10.56
N MET A 51 -1.72 1.68 11.32
CA MET A 51 -1.42 1.92 12.73
C MET A 51 -1.58 0.69 13.65
N PRO A 52 -2.67 -0.11 13.58
CA PRO A 52 -2.80 -1.28 14.45
C PRO A 52 -1.69 -2.32 14.25
N LEU A 53 -1.20 -2.46 13.02
CA LEU A 53 -0.07 -3.35 12.71
C LEU A 53 1.23 -2.81 13.28
N ALA A 54 1.44 -1.49 13.14
CA ALA A 54 2.61 -0.82 13.69
C ALA A 54 2.66 -0.91 15.23
N GLU A 55 1.53 -0.80 15.89
CA GLU A 55 1.42 -0.98 17.34
C GLU A 55 1.79 -2.41 17.75
N THR A 56 1.18 -3.40 17.08
CA THR A 56 1.44 -4.83 17.39
C THR A 56 2.91 -5.21 17.16
N LEU A 57 3.52 -4.72 16.08
CA LEU A 57 4.92 -4.99 15.74
C LEU A 57 5.90 -4.04 16.42
N ALA A 58 5.41 -3.08 17.22
CA ALA A 58 6.17 -2.02 17.88
C ALA A 58 7.11 -1.28 16.89
N ILE A 59 6.58 -0.89 15.75
CA ILE A 59 7.33 -0.13 14.72
C ILE A 59 7.43 1.32 15.18
N ASP A 60 8.66 1.82 15.38
CA ASP A 60 8.95 3.22 15.72
C ASP A 60 9.50 4.00 14.50
N ALA A 61 9.93 3.28 13.46
CA ALA A 61 10.38 3.85 12.20
C ALA A 61 9.21 4.51 11.43
N PRO A 62 9.48 5.51 10.55
CA PRO A 62 8.49 6.00 9.61
C PRO A 62 7.87 4.89 8.76
N MET A 63 6.60 5.03 8.42
CA MET A 63 5.80 4.08 7.66
C MET A 63 5.17 4.75 6.43
N GLY A 64 4.80 3.95 5.42
CA GLY A 64 4.12 4.41 4.21
C GLY A 64 2.66 4.00 4.14
N ALA A 65 1.75 4.96 3.95
CA ALA A 65 0.35 4.76 3.60
C ALA A 65 0.10 5.15 2.15
N PHE A 66 -1.01 4.67 1.54
CA PHE A 66 -1.37 4.92 0.15
C PHE A 66 -0.21 4.68 -0.83
N ASN A 67 0.48 3.52 -0.70
CA ASN A 67 1.66 3.16 -1.49
C ASN A 67 2.85 4.13 -1.35
N GLY A 68 2.98 4.83 -0.23
CA GLY A 68 4.00 5.85 0.00
C GLY A 68 3.54 7.27 -0.34
N GLY A 69 2.26 7.47 -0.71
CA GLY A 69 1.67 8.80 -0.86
C GLY A 69 1.71 9.61 0.42
N ILE A 70 1.68 8.95 1.58
CA ILE A 70 1.96 9.55 2.89
C ILE A 70 3.07 8.75 3.57
N VAL A 71 4.14 9.43 3.97
CA VAL A 71 5.17 8.90 4.88
C VAL A 71 5.00 9.58 6.22
N PHE A 72 4.84 8.80 7.29
CA PHE A 72 4.48 9.31 8.60
C PHE A 72 5.08 8.48 9.74
N LYS A 73 5.18 9.08 10.93
CA LYS A 73 5.60 8.42 12.17
C LYS A 73 4.41 7.97 12.99
N ARG A 74 4.65 7.06 13.93
CA ARG A 74 3.60 6.55 14.84
C ARG A 74 2.96 7.63 15.72
N ASP A 75 3.66 8.72 16.01
CA ASP A 75 3.12 9.89 16.72
C ASP A 75 2.22 10.79 15.88
N GLY A 76 1.97 10.43 14.62
CA GLY A 76 1.16 11.17 13.65
C GLY A 76 1.93 12.21 12.84
N THR A 77 3.22 12.45 13.11
CA THR A 77 4.05 13.39 12.34
C THR A 77 4.12 12.93 10.88
N VAL A 78 3.69 13.77 9.95
CA VAL A 78 3.79 13.56 8.51
C VAL A 78 5.12 14.09 7.99
N LEU A 79 5.89 13.25 7.31
CA LEU A 79 7.19 13.58 6.73
C LEU A 79 7.08 13.92 5.24
N CYS A 80 6.16 13.25 4.54
CA CYS A 80 5.87 13.46 3.13
C CYS A 80 4.38 13.21 2.88
N HIS A 81 3.75 14.03 2.02
CA HIS A 81 2.35 13.91 1.66
C HIS A 81 2.13 14.33 0.21
N HIS A 82 1.63 13.42 -0.60
CA HIS A 82 1.32 13.62 -2.01
C HIS A 82 -0.18 13.48 -2.25
N LEU A 83 -0.85 14.60 -2.47
CA LEU A 83 -2.26 14.65 -2.84
C LEU A 83 -2.45 14.45 -4.35
N ILE A 84 -3.60 13.95 -4.75
CA ILE A 84 -3.99 13.89 -6.17
C ILE A 84 -4.14 15.33 -6.69
N ASP A 85 -3.59 15.60 -7.88
CA ASP A 85 -3.80 16.89 -8.56
C ASP A 85 -5.31 17.13 -8.77
N ARG A 86 -5.79 18.31 -8.36
CA ARG A 86 -7.19 18.71 -8.49
C ARG A 86 -7.75 18.51 -9.92
N VAL A 87 -6.95 18.81 -10.95
CA VAL A 87 -7.37 18.61 -12.34
C VAL A 87 -7.65 17.13 -12.65
N VAL A 88 -6.86 16.23 -12.05
CA VAL A 88 -7.10 14.79 -12.17
C VAL A 88 -8.39 14.41 -11.45
N VAL A 89 -8.58 14.90 -10.20
CA VAL A 89 -9.79 14.63 -9.42
C VAL A 89 -11.03 15.06 -10.18
N GLU A 90 -11.09 16.31 -10.64
CA GLU A 90 -12.20 16.83 -11.46
C GLU A 90 -12.44 15.98 -12.73
N GLY A 91 -11.35 15.61 -13.40
CA GLY A 91 -11.42 14.81 -14.62
C GLY A 91 -11.96 13.40 -14.40
N VAL A 92 -11.51 12.67 -13.37
CA VAL A 92 -11.98 11.30 -13.11
C VAL A 92 -13.42 11.30 -12.60
N PHE A 93 -13.86 12.30 -11.82
CA PHE A 93 -15.26 12.44 -11.46
C PHE A 93 -16.16 12.71 -12.70
N ALA A 94 -15.73 13.57 -13.62
CA ALA A 94 -16.44 13.80 -14.88
C ALA A 94 -16.50 12.53 -15.76
N LEU A 95 -15.44 11.70 -15.78
CA LEU A 95 -15.42 10.43 -16.50
C LEU A 95 -16.39 9.40 -15.92
N THR A 96 -16.65 9.44 -14.62
CA THR A 96 -17.51 8.48 -13.92
C THR A 96 -18.94 8.97 -13.74
N GLU A 97 -19.27 10.19 -14.19
CA GLU A 97 -20.63 10.71 -14.14
C GLU A 97 -21.60 9.78 -14.88
N GLY A 98 -22.67 9.35 -14.20
CA GLY A 98 -23.65 8.40 -14.73
C GLY A 98 -23.18 6.95 -14.86
N ALA A 99 -21.94 6.63 -14.50
CA ALA A 99 -21.46 5.25 -14.45
C ALA A 99 -21.98 4.50 -13.21
N ALA A 100 -22.24 3.20 -13.36
CA ALA A 100 -22.70 2.33 -12.28
C ALA A 100 -21.52 1.93 -11.36
N VAL A 101 -20.94 2.90 -10.66
CA VAL A 101 -19.84 2.69 -9.71
C VAL A 101 -20.16 3.33 -8.37
N ASP A 102 -19.76 2.65 -7.28
CA ASP A 102 -19.65 3.29 -5.98
C ASP A 102 -18.36 4.09 -5.92
N THR A 103 -18.37 5.24 -5.25
CA THR A 103 -17.20 6.12 -5.14
C THR A 103 -16.73 6.18 -3.70
N TRP A 104 -15.43 5.93 -3.49
CA TRP A 104 -14.74 6.14 -2.23
C TRP A 104 -13.68 7.21 -2.38
N VAL A 105 -13.61 8.12 -1.40
CA VAL A 105 -12.56 9.14 -1.33
C VAL A 105 -11.91 9.04 0.04
N PHE A 106 -10.59 8.95 0.04
CA PHE A 106 -9.78 9.09 1.25
C PHE A 106 -9.19 10.49 1.27
N ALA A 107 -9.47 11.24 2.31
CA ALA A 107 -8.99 12.61 2.52
C ALA A 107 -8.97 12.93 4.01
N ASP A 108 -7.98 13.68 4.49
CA ASP A 108 -7.88 14.13 5.89
C ASP A 108 -7.99 12.96 6.91
N ASP A 109 -7.38 11.83 6.63
CA ASP A 109 -7.46 10.58 7.42
C ASP A 109 -8.86 9.99 7.56
N LYS A 110 -9.79 10.36 6.70
CA LYS A 110 -11.16 9.86 6.70
C LYS A 110 -11.48 9.14 5.42
N TRP A 111 -12.32 8.14 5.52
CA TRP A 111 -12.90 7.45 4.40
C TRP A 111 -14.33 7.92 4.15
N TYR A 112 -14.57 8.43 2.96
CA TYR A 112 -15.90 8.86 2.49
C TYR A 112 -16.37 7.88 1.42
N ALA A 113 -17.67 7.50 1.45
CA ALA A 113 -18.25 6.57 0.49
C ALA A 113 -19.64 7.03 0.02
N SER A 114 -19.94 6.81 -1.26
CA SER A 114 -21.26 7.10 -1.84
C SER A 114 -22.33 6.10 -1.39
N ASN A 115 -21.93 4.86 -1.09
CA ASN A 115 -22.81 3.76 -0.71
C ASN A 115 -22.24 3.04 0.53
N PRO A 116 -22.95 3.02 1.67
CA PRO A 116 -22.48 2.36 2.89
C PRO A 116 -22.63 0.83 2.85
N ASP A 117 -23.47 0.31 1.94
CA ASP A 117 -23.85 -1.10 1.84
C ASP A 117 -23.28 -1.77 0.57
N GLY A 118 -22.35 -1.10 -0.12
CA GLY A 118 -21.68 -1.65 -1.30
C GLY A 118 -20.96 -2.98 -1.00
N ALA A 119 -20.84 -3.83 -2.01
CA ALA A 119 -20.36 -5.22 -1.89
C ALA A 119 -18.99 -5.34 -1.16
N HIS A 120 -18.11 -4.36 -1.32
CA HIS A 120 -16.74 -4.38 -0.80
C HIS A 120 -16.52 -3.51 0.44
N VAL A 121 -17.53 -2.80 0.93
CA VAL A 121 -17.47 -1.91 2.10
C VAL A 121 -17.05 -2.66 3.37
N ALA A 122 -17.54 -3.87 3.58
CA ALA A 122 -17.19 -4.67 4.76
C ALA A 122 -15.69 -5.03 4.78
N SER A 123 -15.11 -5.36 3.63
CA SER A 123 -13.68 -5.66 3.49
C SER A 123 -12.83 -4.41 3.72
N GLU A 124 -13.25 -3.26 3.16
CA GLU A 124 -12.53 -2.00 3.31
C GLU A 124 -12.58 -1.48 4.75
N ARG A 125 -13.69 -1.68 5.48
CA ARG A 125 -13.76 -1.37 6.93
C ARG A 125 -12.65 -2.05 7.73
N VAL A 126 -12.34 -3.31 7.39
CA VAL A 126 -11.26 -4.06 8.05
C VAL A 126 -9.90 -3.53 7.60
N ALA A 127 -9.70 -3.32 6.29
CA ALA A 127 -8.43 -2.87 5.75
C ALA A 127 -8.07 -1.44 6.19
N SER A 128 -9.05 -0.52 6.15
CA SER A 128 -8.86 0.88 6.54
C SER A 128 -8.96 1.12 8.05
N ASN A 129 -9.48 0.14 8.82
CA ASN A 129 -9.81 0.30 10.24
C ASN A 129 -10.70 1.52 10.50
N GLN A 130 -11.66 1.79 9.59
CA GLN A 130 -12.60 2.91 9.65
C GLN A 130 -13.99 2.49 9.18
N ALA A 131 -15.01 3.20 9.66
CA ALA A 131 -16.34 3.22 9.04
C ALA A 131 -16.39 4.38 8.02
N PRO A 132 -17.04 4.21 6.85
CA PRO A 132 -17.17 5.30 5.90
C PRO A 132 -18.09 6.40 6.40
N ILE A 133 -17.74 7.64 6.06
CA ILE A 133 -18.66 8.79 6.14
C ILE A 133 -19.45 8.81 4.82
N VAL A 134 -20.75 8.58 4.92
CA VAL A 134 -21.61 8.49 3.73
C VAL A 134 -21.94 9.87 3.19
N ARG A 135 -21.72 10.07 1.88
CA ARG A 135 -22.06 11.33 1.20
C ARG A 135 -22.16 11.12 -0.32
N GLN A 136 -22.87 12.02 -1.01
CA GLN A 136 -23.03 12.00 -2.46
C GLN A 136 -22.19 13.08 -3.17
N ASP A 137 -21.92 14.19 -2.51
CA ASP A 137 -21.09 15.26 -3.02
C ASP A 137 -19.69 15.21 -2.37
N PHE A 138 -18.66 15.12 -3.21
CA PHE A 138 -17.27 15.06 -2.81
C PHE A 138 -16.48 16.31 -3.24
N SER A 139 -17.13 17.35 -3.77
CA SER A 139 -16.49 18.50 -4.39
C SER A 139 -15.56 19.29 -3.47
N ASP A 140 -15.87 19.34 -2.16
CA ASP A 140 -15.03 19.96 -1.14
C ASP A 140 -13.77 19.17 -0.78
N LEU A 141 -13.64 17.93 -1.28
CA LEU A 141 -12.47 17.06 -1.09
C LEU A 141 -11.46 17.12 -2.23
N TYR A 142 -11.77 17.78 -3.34
CA TYR A 142 -10.97 17.74 -4.57
C TYR A 142 -9.53 18.21 -4.38
N ASP A 143 -9.27 19.14 -3.47
CA ASP A 143 -7.91 19.64 -3.16
C ASP A 143 -7.20 18.82 -2.06
N ARG A 144 -7.85 17.77 -1.52
CA ARG A 144 -7.38 17.07 -0.32
C ARG A 144 -7.40 15.54 -0.49
N ALA A 145 -7.69 15.05 -1.68
CA ALA A 145 -7.82 13.62 -1.93
C ALA A 145 -6.46 12.92 -1.92
N ASP A 146 -6.29 11.97 -1.03
CA ASP A 146 -5.15 11.05 -0.97
C ASP A 146 -5.30 9.91 -1.98
N LYS A 147 -6.52 9.35 -2.03
CA LYS A 147 -6.91 8.25 -2.89
C LYS A 147 -8.37 8.34 -3.24
N ILE A 148 -8.70 8.02 -4.49
CA ILE A 148 -10.07 7.78 -4.95
C ILE A 148 -10.14 6.34 -5.43
N THR A 149 -11.21 5.63 -5.07
CA THR A 149 -11.49 4.28 -5.56
C THR A 149 -12.89 4.24 -6.14
N PHE A 150 -13.01 3.91 -7.42
CA PHE A 150 -14.29 3.58 -8.04
C PHE A 150 -14.48 2.06 -7.94
N VAL A 151 -15.64 1.66 -7.42
CA VAL A 151 -15.94 0.28 -7.04
C VAL A 151 -17.08 -0.24 -7.89
N SER A 152 -16.89 -1.37 -8.54
CA SER A 152 -17.93 -2.07 -9.31
C SER A 152 -17.53 -3.54 -9.51
N ASP A 153 -18.50 -4.44 -9.45
CA ASP A 153 -18.28 -5.86 -9.83
C ASP A 153 -18.21 -6.05 -11.36
N ASP A 154 -18.53 -5.00 -12.13
CA ASP A 154 -18.31 -4.98 -13.59
C ASP A 154 -16.85 -4.58 -13.90
N ALA A 155 -15.99 -5.58 -14.01
CA ALA A 155 -14.58 -5.39 -14.33
C ALA A 155 -14.35 -4.73 -15.72
N ALA A 156 -15.26 -4.97 -16.67
CA ALA A 156 -15.17 -4.37 -18.01
C ALA A 156 -15.48 -2.87 -17.98
N LEU A 157 -16.48 -2.47 -17.17
CA LEU A 157 -16.77 -1.06 -16.91
C LEU A 157 -15.53 -0.36 -16.33
N LEU A 158 -14.91 -0.93 -15.28
CA LEU A 158 -13.71 -0.33 -14.66
C LEU A 158 -12.53 -0.26 -15.63
N ALA A 159 -12.32 -1.30 -16.46
CA ALA A 159 -11.29 -1.27 -17.50
C ALA A 159 -11.53 -0.17 -18.53
N GLY A 160 -12.79 0.01 -18.95
CA GLY A 160 -13.18 1.10 -19.86
C GLY A 160 -12.98 2.49 -19.26
N LEU A 161 -13.25 2.65 -17.95
CA LEU A 161 -12.98 3.91 -17.23
C LEU A 161 -11.46 4.16 -17.13
N ALA A 162 -10.66 3.12 -16.82
CA ALA A 162 -9.21 3.22 -16.78
C ALA A 162 -8.63 3.65 -18.15
N ASP A 163 -9.15 3.08 -19.25
CA ASP A 163 -8.73 3.45 -20.60
C ASP A 163 -9.05 4.92 -20.93
N ARG A 164 -10.23 5.40 -20.53
CA ARG A 164 -10.62 6.82 -20.71
C ARG A 164 -9.76 7.76 -19.86
N ALA A 165 -9.31 7.29 -18.70
CA ALA A 165 -8.48 8.08 -17.77
C ALA A 165 -7.00 8.12 -18.16
N LYS A 166 -6.54 7.43 -19.21
CA LYS A 166 -5.14 7.43 -19.68
C LYS A 166 -4.59 8.82 -19.98
N GLY A 167 -5.44 9.80 -20.28
CA GLY A 167 -5.03 11.19 -20.46
C GLY A 167 -4.43 11.86 -19.22
N PHE A 168 -4.56 11.23 -18.05
CA PHE A 168 -3.99 11.72 -16.79
C PHE A 168 -2.75 10.92 -16.31
N ALA A 169 -2.22 10.00 -17.14
CA ALA A 169 -1.14 9.10 -16.76
C ALA A 169 0.20 9.81 -16.44
N ASP A 170 0.38 11.04 -16.90
CA ASP A 170 1.51 11.91 -16.59
C ASP A 170 1.36 12.67 -15.25
N ARG A 171 0.17 12.63 -14.61
CA ARG A 171 -0.17 13.39 -13.40
C ARG A 171 -0.65 12.54 -12.24
N ALA A 172 -1.13 11.31 -12.52
CA ALA A 172 -1.64 10.40 -11.51
C ALA A 172 -1.37 8.93 -11.87
N THR A 173 -1.32 8.08 -10.86
CA THR A 173 -1.39 6.63 -11.03
C THR A 173 -2.88 6.23 -11.03
N ILE A 174 -3.35 5.68 -12.14
CA ILE A 174 -4.72 5.18 -12.29
C ILE A 174 -4.63 3.72 -12.71
N MET A 175 -5.07 2.82 -11.84
CA MET A 175 -4.91 1.39 -12.07
C MET A 175 -6.03 0.57 -11.45
N GLN A 176 -6.38 -0.51 -12.11
CA GLN A 176 -7.27 -1.53 -11.56
C GLN A 176 -6.47 -2.40 -10.59
N SER A 177 -6.55 -2.10 -9.30
CA SER A 177 -5.79 -2.80 -8.25
C SER A 177 -6.40 -4.16 -7.87
N GLN A 178 -7.71 -4.29 -8.11
CA GLN A 178 -8.49 -5.54 -8.03
C GLN A 178 -9.47 -5.55 -9.21
N THR A 179 -10.08 -6.68 -9.49
CA THR A 179 -11.09 -6.78 -10.56
C THR A 179 -12.28 -5.83 -10.36
N TYR A 180 -12.50 -5.41 -9.12
CA TYR A 180 -13.62 -4.58 -8.67
C TYR A 180 -13.20 -3.19 -8.14
N TYR A 181 -11.90 -2.82 -8.21
CA TYR A 181 -11.38 -1.51 -7.79
C TYR A 181 -10.62 -0.83 -8.92
N LEU A 182 -10.99 0.41 -9.22
CA LEU A 182 -10.18 1.34 -10.00
C LEU A 182 -9.67 2.44 -9.07
N ASP A 183 -8.39 2.37 -8.74
CA ASP A 183 -7.71 3.30 -7.85
C ASP A 183 -7.08 4.45 -8.60
N VAL A 184 -7.22 5.66 -8.04
CA VAL A 184 -6.54 6.89 -8.46
C VAL A 184 -5.75 7.41 -7.29
N THR A 185 -4.45 7.63 -7.47
CA THR A 185 -3.54 8.21 -6.47
C THR A 185 -2.61 9.22 -7.14
N ALA A 186 -1.95 10.06 -6.35
CA ALA A 186 -0.91 10.93 -6.88
C ALA A 186 0.18 10.12 -7.62
N LEU A 187 0.81 10.69 -8.64
CA LEU A 187 1.86 10.01 -9.41
C LEU A 187 3.03 9.55 -8.52
N ALA A 188 3.40 10.36 -7.52
CA ALA A 188 4.44 10.03 -6.54
C ALA A 188 3.99 9.03 -5.47
N ALA A 189 2.69 8.69 -5.40
CA ALA A 189 2.16 7.67 -4.50
C ALA A 189 2.37 6.27 -5.09
N ASN A 190 3.61 5.84 -5.17
CA ASN A 190 4.03 4.51 -5.62
C ASN A 190 5.10 3.94 -4.67
N LYS A 191 5.15 2.62 -4.53
CA LYS A 191 6.05 1.98 -3.55
C LYS A 191 7.53 2.14 -3.88
N GLY A 192 7.88 2.45 -5.13
CA GLY A 192 9.27 2.75 -5.51
C GLY A 192 9.75 4.09 -4.92
N ASP A 193 8.95 5.15 -5.03
CA ASP A 193 9.26 6.43 -4.40
C ASP A 193 9.07 6.38 -2.89
N GLY A 194 8.07 5.61 -2.43
CA GLY A 194 7.81 5.38 -1.01
C GLY A 194 8.96 4.70 -0.27
N ILE A 195 9.57 3.64 -0.84
CA ILE A 195 10.73 2.99 -0.20
C ILE A 195 11.95 3.92 -0.15
N ALA A 196 12.13 4.78 -1.18
CA ALA A 196 13.19 5.77 -1.16
C ALA A 196 12.98 6.81 -0.07
N ALA A 197 11.76 7.34 0.06
CA ALA A 197 11.41 8.28 1.11
C ALA A 197 11.57 7.68 2.52
N LEU A 198 11.21 6.40 2.71
CA LEU A 198 11.42 5.67 3.97
C LEU A 198 12.91 5.47 4.26
N SER A 199 13.70 5.06 3.27
CA SER A 199 15.15 4.88 3.34
C SER A 199 15.83 6.18 3.79
N ASP A 200 15.50 7.29 3.16
CA ASP A 200 16.04 8.61 3.48
C ASP A 200 15.64 9.06 4.89
N ALA A 201 14.36 8.91 5.25
CA ALA A 201 13.85 9.31 6.57
C ALA A 201 14.43 8.49 7.72
N ILE A 202 14.81 7.22 7.47
CA ILE A 202 15.41 6.30 8.45
C ILE A 202 16.94 6.42 8.45
N GLY A 203 17.54 6.91 7.36
CA GLY A 203 18.99 7.04 7.20
C GLY A 203 19.68 5.71 6.84
N VAL A 204 18.97 4.77 6.22
CA VAL A 204 19.54 3.51 5.73
C VAL A 204 19.46 3.52 4.19
N PRO A 205 20.58 3.46 3.46
CA PRO A 205 20.58 3.55 2.01
C PRO A 205 19.89 2.34 1.35
N LEU A 206 19.33 2.55 0.15
CA LEU A 206 18.54 1.55 -0.58
C LEU A 206 19.29 0.25 -0.86
N ASP A 207 20.59 0.30 -1.10
CA ASP A 207 21.44 -0.89 -1.30
C ASP A 207 21.59 -1.74 -0.04
N ARG A 208 21.25 -1.17 1.15
CA ARG A 208 21.19 -1.86 2.43
C ARG A 208 19.75 -2.08 2.92
N THR A 209 18.78 -1.89 2.05
CA THR A 209 17.35 -2.09 2.36
C THR A 209 16.85 -3.36 1.65
N ALA A 210 16.09 -4.18 2.37
CA ALA A 210 15.37 -5.33 1.83
C ALA A 210 13.90 -4.95 1.62
N ALA A 211 13.30 -5.37 0.51
CA ALA A 211 11.88 -5.19 0.20
C ALA A 211 11.17 -6.53 0.17
N ILE A 212 9.96 -6.63 0.76
CA ILE A 212 9.12 -7.83 0.75
C ILE A 212 7.74 -7.45 0.22
N GLY A 213 7.19 -8.20 -0.77
CA GLY A 213 5.90 -7.90 -1.38
C GLY A 213 5.35 -9.06 -2.21
N ASP A 214 4.14 -8.91 -2.77
CA ASP A 214 3.47 -9.97 -3.53
C ASP A 214 2.82 -9.53 -4.84
N GLN A 215 2.60 -8.20 -5.06
CA GLN A 215 1.84 -7.71 -6.20
C GLN A 215 2.62 -6.75 -7.11
N PHE A 216 2.01 -6.38 -8.24
CA PHE A 216 2.63 -5.50 -9.24
C PHE A 216 3.03 -4.13 -8.69
N ASN A 217 2.31 -3.59 -7.70
CA ASN A 217 2.66 -2.34 -7.03
C ASN A 217 3.92 -2.44 -6.16
N ASP A 218 4.42 -3.69 -5.88
CA ASP A 218 5.66 -3.93 -5.15
C ASP A 218 6.89 -3.96 -6.08
N VAL A 219 6.70 -4.24 -7.36
CA VAL A 219 7.82 -4.32 -8.34
C VAL A 219 8.69 -3.05 -8.35
N PRO A 220 8.12 -1.82 -8.28
CA PRO A 220 8.95 -0.61 -8.19
C PRO A 220 9.84 -0.55 -6.93
N MET A 221 9.41 -1.06 -5.77
CA MET A 221 10.28 -1.12 -4.59
C MET A 221 11.31 -2.25 -4.68
N PHE A 222 10.99 -3.40 -5.33
CA PHE A 222 11.97 -4.44 -5.60
C PHE A 222 13.13 -3.93 -6.45
N ALA A 223 12.84 -3.10 -7.45
CA ALA A 223 13.84 -2.56 -8.35
C ALA A 223 14.81 -1.56 -7.68
N ARG A 224 14.43 -0.98 -6.54
CA ARG A 224 15.24 0.02 -5.81
C ARG A 224 15.97 -0.57 -4.61
N ALA A 225 15.45 -1.63 -4.01
CA ALA A 225 16.05 -2.26 -2.84
C ALA A 225 17.33 -3.04 -3.20
N GLY A 226 18.27 -3.15 -2.25
CA GLY A 226 19.48 -3.95 -2.41
C GLY A 226 19.20 -5.45 -2.53
N VAL A 227 18.11 -5.93 -1.92
CA VAL A 227 17.59 -7.29 -2.06
C VAL A 227 16.06 -7.26 -1.96
N SER A 228 15.39 -8.16 -2.68
CA SER A 228 13.93 -8.23 -2.67
C SER A 228 13.44 -9.67 -2.56
N TYR A 229 12.32 -9.84 -1.87
CA TYR A 229 11.65 -11.10 -1.61
C TYR A 229 10.21 -11.02 -2.09
N ALA A 230 9.84 -11.88 -3.04
CA ALA A 230 8.47 -12.03 -3.47
C ALA A 230 7.79 -13.19 -2.73
N MET A 231 6.54 -12.97 -2.32
CA MET A 231 5.72 -14.01 -1.71
C MET A 231 5.35 -15.08 -2.73
N GLY A 232 5.38 -16.36 -2.32
CA GLY A 232 5.22 -17.51 -3.20
C GLY A 232 3.86 -17.62 -3.88
N GLN A 233 2.79 -17.07 -3.28
CA GLN A 233 1.46 -17.00 -3.90
C GLN A 233 1.30 -15.85 -4.91
N GLY A 234 2.26 -14.90 -4.96
CA GLY A 234 2.22 -13.78 -5.90
C GLY A 234 2.26 -14.23 -7.37
N PRO A 235 1.83 -13.39 -8.32
CA PRO A 235 1.90 -13.69 -9.75
C PRO A 235 3.34 -14.03 -10.20
N GLU A 236 3.48 -14.97 -11.13
CA GLU A 236 4.80 -15.37 -11.66
C GLU A 236 5.60 -14.17 -12.18
N ALA A 237 4.93 -13.24 -12.88
CA ALA A 237 5.56 -12.03 -13.41
C ALA A 237 6.11 -11.10 -12.31
N VAL A 238 5.52 -11.11 -11.12
CA VAL A 238 6.02 -10.38 -9.94
C VAL A 238 7.18 -11.13 -9.30
N ARG A 239 7.02 -12.46 -9.08
CA ARG A 239 8.06 -13.31 -8.51
C ARG A 239 9.36 -13.27 -9.32
N ALA A 240 9.25 -13.22 -10.64
CA ALA A 240 10.40 -13.11 -11.56
C ALA A 240 11.16 -11.77 -11.46
N LYS A 241 10.61 -10.75 -10.79
CA LYS A 241 11.26 -9.44 -10.57
C LYS A 241 11.97 -9.33 -9.22
N ALA A 242 11.74 -10.25 -8.31
CA ALA A 242 12.40 -10.27 -7.01
C ALA A 242 13.72 -11.05 -7.06
N THR A 243 14.62 -10.72 -6.12
CA THR A 243 15.90 -11.45 -5.97
C THR A 243 15.66 -12.88 -5.46
N HIS A 244 14.67 -13.03 -4.56
CA HIS A 244 14.31 -14.31 -3.95
C HIS A 244 12.80 -14.49 -3.94
N VAL A 245 12.36 -15.74 -3.89
CA VAL A 245 10.96 -16.13 -3.65
C VAL A 245 10.91 -16.91 -2.36
N VAL A 246 9.98 -16.55 -1.47
CA VAL A 246 9.74 -17.20 -0.17
C VAL A 246 8.36 -17.86 -0.15
N ALA A 247 7.99 -18.50 0.94
CA ALA A 247 6.66 -19.10 1.13
C ALA A 247 5.53 -18.05 0.97
N GLY A 248 4.29 -18.52 0.89
CA GLY A 248 3.12 -17.63 0.86
C GLY A 248 2.86 -16.96 2.22
N ASN A 249 2.01 -15.91 2.21
CA ASN A 249 1.65 -15.18 3.43
C ASN A 249 0.91 -16.04 4.47
N ASP A 250 0.19 -17.09 4.05
CA ASP A 250 -0.44 -18.07 4.95
C ASP A 250 0.56 -19.11 5.50
N ALA A 251 1.81 -19.08 5.05
CA ALA A 251 2.88 -20.00 5.42
C ALA A 251 4.13 -19.28 5.94
N ASP A 252 3.94 -18.13 6.60
CA ASP A 252 4.98 -17.33 7.24
C ASP A 252 6.14 -16.87 6.32
N GLY A 253 5.87 -16.62 5.03
CA GLY A 253 6.92 -16.24 4.06
C GLY A 253 7.70 -14.97 4.45
N VAL A 254 7.09 -14.00 5.15
CA VAL A 254 7.83 -12.85 5.70
C VAL A 254 8.83 -13.28 6.78
N ALA A 255 8.46 -14.25 7.62
CA ALA A 255 9.38 -14.79 8.61
C ALA A 255 10.56 -15.53 7.95
N GLU A 256 10.28 -16.30 6.89
CA GLU A 256 11.33 -16.94 6.08
C GLU A 256 12.29 -15.91 5.45
N ALA A 257 11.77 -14.81 4.89
CA ALA A 257 12.60 -13.73 4.36
C ALA A 257 13.49 -13.09 5.43
N ILE A 258 12.92 -12.81 6.60
CA ILE A 258 13.67 -12.27 7.75
C ILE A 258 14.75 -13.24 8.21
N ASP A 259 14.46 -14.53 8.33
CA ASP A 259 15.43 -15.55 8.73
C ASP A 259 16.57 -15.69 7.72
N ALA A 260 16.27 -15.60 6.41
CA ALA A 260 17.28 -15.56 5.36
C ALA A 260 18.20 -14.32 5.48
N ILE A 261 17.64 -13.15 5.79
CA ILE A 261 18.41 -11.91 6.02
C ILE A 261 19.32 -12.06 7.26
N LEU A 262 18.82 -12.66 8.33
CA LEU A 262 19.59 -12.86 9.56
C LEU A 262 20.73 -13.87 9.40
N ALA A 263 20.56 -14.87 8.52
CA ALA A 263 21.55 -15.93 8.29
C ALA A 263 22.80 -15.45 7.52
N VAL A 264 22.72 -14.34 6.76
CA VAL A 264 23.84 -13.81 5.95
C VAL A 264 24.51 -12.59 6.59
N ARG A 265 24.25 -12.34 7.86
CA ARG A 265 24.80 -11.23 8.65
C ARG A 265 26.20 -11.52 9.32
#